data_bfef8c0124f0185cf837a57a9fb7f055
#
_entry.id   bfef8c0124f0185cf837a57a9fb7f055
#
_cell.length_a   1.000
_cell.length_b   1.000
_cell.length_c   1.000
_cell.angle_alpha   90.00
_cell.angle_beta   90.00
_cell.angle_gamma   90.00
#
_symmetry.space_group_name_H-M   'P 1'
#
loop_
_entity.id
_entity.type
_entity.pdbx_description
1 polymer ?
#
loop_
_entity_poly.entity_id
_entity_poly.type
_entity_poly.pdbx_seq_one_letter_code
_entity_poly.pdbx_strand_id
1 'polypeptide(L)'
;MRMTKQYTVKNILAGCLLLAIAFPAVQAAADDYGAPGNALAVTRTIKITALESMKWRPSRIDVRPGQTVKFVISNPSTQNSHEFLIDTASGQQAYEARVEQDPGATKLLANTTNGITIPPATTRTFIWHFPDHTGTLQYACHEPLHFAAGMIGEIHITSAAHK
;
A
#
# COMPACT_ATOMS: atom_id res chain seq x y z
N MET A 1 64.64 -56.87 22.03
CA MET A 1 64.94 -55.50 21.66
C MET A 1 63.84 -54.99 20.78
N ARG A 2 62.82 -54.26 21.36
CA ARG A 2 61.63 -53.74 20.69
C ARG A 2 61.84 -52.24 20.43
N MET A 3 61.93 -51.84 19.16
CA MET A 3 62.03 -50.45 18.74
C MET A 3 60.59 -49.88 18.63
N THR A 4 60.28 -48.90 19.46
CA THR A 4 59.04 -48.16 19.42
C THR A 4 59.23 -46.94 18.48
N LYS A 5 58.45 -46.95 17.37
CA LYS A 5 58.41 -45.85 16.41
C LYS A 5 57.46 -44.77 16.90
N GLN A 6 57.96 -43.57 17.22
CA GLN A 6 57.15 -42.44 17.57
C GLN A 6 56.63 -41.75 16.30
N TYR A 7 55.34 -41.57 16.21
CA TYR A 7 54.69 -40.79 15.14
C TYR A 7 54.38 -39.39 15.66
N THR A 8 55.00 -38.40 15.03
CA THR A 8 54.75 -36.98 15.31
C THR A 8 53.51 -36.56 14.53
N VAL A 9 52.42 -36.22 15.27
CA VAL A 9 51.17 -35.68 14.67
C VAL A 9 51.38 -34.18 14.46
N LYS A 10 51.45 -33.76 13.21
CA LYS A 10 51.42 -32.32 12.84
C LYS A 10 49.97 -31.85 12.86
N ASN A 11 49.66 -30.99 13.81
CA ASN A 11 48.36 -30.27 13.87
C ASN A 11 48.28 -29.25 12.72
N ILE A 12 47.41 -29.54 11.72
CA ILE A 12 47.04 -28.60 10.70
C ILE A 12 45.82 -27.85 11.21
N LEU A 13 46.01 -26.61 11.69
CA LEU A 13 44.94 -25.66 11.97
C LEU A 13 44.36 -25.18 10.63
N ALA A 14 43.25 -25.77 10.21
CA ALA A 14 42.45 -25.25 9.10
C ALA A 14 41.64 -24.05 9.57
N GLY A 15 42.10 -22.84 9.27
CA GLY A 15 41.34 -21.61 9.48
C GLY A 15 40.15 -21.53 8.53
N CYS A 16 38.94 -21.77 9.00
CA CYS A 16 37.73 -21.48 8.24
C CYS A 16 37.52 -19.96 8.16
N LEU A 17 37.87 -19.36 7.04
CA LEU A 17 37.54 -17.98 6.70
C LEU A 17 36.05 -17.93 6.33
N LEU A 18 35.22 -17.49 7.27
CA LEU A 18 33.80 -17.23 7.02
C LEU A 18 33.70 -15.95 6.17
N LEU A 19 33.52 -16.10 4.86
CA LEU A 19 33.14 -15.01 3.97
C LEU A 19 31.69 -14.63 4.29
N ALA A 20 31.48 -13.51 4.97
CA ALA A 20 30.15 -12.90 5.13
C ALA A 20 29.71 -12.37 3.78
N ILE A 21 28.83 -13.11 3.09
CA ILE A 21 28.16 -12.63 1.88
C ILE A 21 27.10 -11.61 2.33
N ALA A 22 27.43 -10.33 2.20
CA ALA A 22 26.45 -9.25 2.36
C ALA A 22 25.49 -9.31 1.15
N PHE A 23 24.28 -9.83 1.36
CA PHE A 23 23.21 -9.66 0.39
C PHE A 23 22.81 -8.20 0.37
N PRO A 24 22.83 -7.51 -0.81
CA PRO A 24 22.23 -6.20 -0.90
C PRO A 24 20.75 -6.34 -0.56
N ALA A 25 20.28 -5.59 0.43
CA ALA A 25 18.86 -5.43 0.67
C ALA A 25 18.26 -4.80 -0.60
N VAL A 26 17.49 -5.57 -1.35
CA VAL A 26 16.68 -5.04 -2.45
C VAL A 26 15.64 -4.14 -1.77
N GLN A 27 15.92 -2.83 -1.73
CA GLN A 27 14.95 -1.84 -1.38
C GLN A 27 13.91 -1.84 -2.50
N ALA A 28 12.73 -2.41 -2.23
CA ALA A 28 11.60 -2.25 -3.13
C ALA A 28 11.42 -0.74 -3.32
N ALA A 29 11.53 -0.26 -4.55
CA ALA A 29 11.17 1.10 -4.87
C ALA A 29 9.74 1.30 -4.36
N ALA A 30 9.53 2.30 -3.50
CA ALA A 30 8.18 2.67 -3.11
C ALA A 30 7.45 3.06 -4.39
N ASP A 31 6.29 2.46 -4.63
CA ASP A 31 5.47 2.80 -5.78
C ASP A 31 5.17 4.31 -5.72
N ASP A 32 5.03 4.97 -6.88
CA ASP A 32 4.77 6.41 -6.99
C ASP A 32 3.54 6.88 -6.20
N TYR A 33 2.70 5.96 -5.74
CA TYR A 33 1.51 6.25 -4.92
C TYR A 33 1.70 5.99 -3.41
N GLY A 34 2.86 5.51 -2.97
CA GLY A 34 3.18 5.26 -1.56
C GLY A 34 3.15 3.78 -1.16
N ALA A 35 2.93 3.51 0.13
CA ALA A 35 2.98 2.17 0.70
C ALA A 35 2.04 1.99 1.90
N PRO A 36 1.73 0.74 2.33
CA PRO A 36 1.04 0.48 3.59
C PRO A 36 1.75 1.15 4.77
N GLY A 37 1.00 1.92 5.57
CA GLY A 37 1.55 2.69 6.66
C GLY A 37 1.62 1.91 7.98
N ASN A 38 2.58 2.28 8.83
CA ASN A 38 2.66 1.78 10.20
C ASN A 38 1.69 2.55 11.12
N ALA A 39 0.89 1.85 11.91
CA ALA A 39 -0.07 2.44 12.83
C ALA A 39 0.58 3.38 13.88
N LEU A 40 1.80 3.10 14.30
CA LEU A 40 2.55 3.94 15.25
C LEU A 40 3.09 5.24 14.61
N ALA A 41 3.14 5.31 13.27
CA ALA A 41 3.59 6.49 12.53
C ALA A 41 2.44 7.41 12.08
N VAL A 42 1.20 7.07 12.44
CA VAL A 42 0.02 7.88 12.05
C VAL A 42 0.07 9.25 12.67
N THR A 43 0.10 10.30 11.83
CA THR A 43 0.11 11.70 12.27
C THR A 43 -1.24 12.39 12.06
N ARG A 44 -2.14 11.78 11.27
CA ARG A 44 -3.46 12.35 10.97
C ARG A 44 -4.49 11.25 10.70
N THR A 45 -5.73 11.52 11.13
CA THR A 45 -6.89 10.68 10.78
C THR A 45 -7.83 11.48 9.87
N ILE A 46 -8.24 10.87 8.76
CA ILE A 46 -9.19 11.45 7.80
C ILE A 46 -10.42 10.55 7.74
N LYS A 47 -11.59 11.14 7.87
CA LYS A 47 -12.87 10.45 7.71
C LYS A 47 -13.33 10.58 6.26
N ILE A 48 -13.69 9.47 5.65
CA ILE A 48 -14.23 9.39 4.29
C ILE A 48 -15.60 8.72 4.35
N THR A 49 -16.54 9.21 3.55
CA THR A 49 -17.86 8.59 3.40
C THR A 49 -18.09 8.25 1.92
N ALA A 50 -18.44 7.01 1.65
CA ALA A 50 -18.99 6.60 0.37
C ALA A 50 -20.47 7.01 0.31
N LEU A 51 -20.85 7.82 -0.68
CA LEU A 51 -22.22 8.32 -0.82
C LEU A 51 -23.03 7.44 -1.79
N GLU A 52 -24.32 7.29 -1.54
CA GLU A 52 -25.26 6.63 -2.45
C GLU A 52 -25.26 7.22 -3.88
N SER A 53 -24.83 8.48 -4.02
CA SER A 53 -24.68 9.15 -5.31
C SER A 53 -23.42 8.76 -6.10
N MET A 54 -22.73 7.70 -5.71
CA MET A 54 -21.44 7.26 -6.28
C MET A 54 -20.39 8.37 -6.24
N LYS A 55 -20.25 9.00 -5.08
CA LYS A 55 -19.24 10.04 -4.81
C LYS A 55 -18.60 9.82 -3.45
N TRP A 56 -17.40 10.36 -3.30
CA TRP A 56 -16.70 10.43 -2.02
C TRP A 56 -16.92 11.76 -1.31
N ARG A 57 -16.98 11.71 0.01
CA ARG A 57 -16.95 12.90 0.86
C ARG A 57 -15.89 12.76 1.95
N PRO A 58 -14.90 13.66 1.99
CA PRO A 58 -14.63 14.73 1.00
C PRO A 58 -14.25 14.14 -0.36
N SER A 59 -14.32 14.92 -1.44
CA SER A 59 -13.83 14.55 -2.79
C SER A 59 -12.38 14.98 -3.02
N ARG A 60 -11.83 15.78 -2.13
CA ARG A 60 -10.43 16.20 -2.14
C ARG A 60 -9.86 16.16 -0.73
N ILE A 61 -8.63 15.71 -0.62
CA ILE A 61 -7.83 15.77 0.60
C ILE A 61 -6.43 16.28 0.27
N ASP A 62 -5.84 17.01 1.22
CA ASP A 62 -4.47 17.46 1.11
C ASP A 62 -3.65 16.78 2.19
N VAL A 63 -2.46 16.29 1.84
CA VAL A 63 -1.50 15.61 2.73
C VAL A 63 -0.10 16.19 2.53
N ARG A 64 0.83 15.87 3.42
CA ARG A 64 2.24 16.25 3.28
C ARG A 64 3.05 15.10 2.67
N PRO A 65 4.14 15.41 1.97
CA PRO A 65 5.13 14.38 1.60
C PRO A 65 5.55 13.57 2.84
N GLY A 66 5.69 12.27 2.69
CA GLY A 66 6.06 11.32 3.75
C GLY A 66 5.03 11.17 4.88
N GLN A 67 3.84 11.75 4.76
CA GLN A 67 2.84 11.67 5.82
C GLN A 67 2.20 10.28 5.89
N THR A 68 2.06 9.74 7.12
CA THR A 68 1.26 8.54 7.36
C THR A 68 -0.12 8.94 7.87
N VAL A 69 -1.15 8.53 7.11
CA VAL A 69 -2.55 8.88 7.37
C VAL A 69 -3.37 7.62 7.67
N LYS A 70 -4.22 7.72 8.67
CA LYS A 70 -5.27 6.74 8.95
C LYS A 70 -6.58 7.23 8.32
N PHE A 71 -7.09 6.50 7.36
CA PHE A 71 -8.43 6.69 6.81
C PHE A 71 -9.44 5.89 7.62
N VAL A 72 -10.56 6.51 7.97
CA VAL A 72 -11.74 5.87 8.55
C VAL A 72 -12.85 6.03 7.52
N ILE A 73 -13.16 4.95 6.82
CA ILE A 73 -14.00 4.98 5.62
C ILE A 73 -15.33 4.33 5.96
N SER A 74 -16.40 5.10 5.91
CA SER A 74 -17.77 4.63 6.17
C SER A 74 -18.55 4.41 4.87
N ASN A 75 -19.23 3.29 4.81
CA ASN A 75 -20.20 2.96 3.77
C ASN A 75 -21.60 2.86 4.42
N PRO A 76 -22.44 3.89 4.32
CA PRO A 76 -23.80 3.86 4.86
C PRO A 76 -24.78 3.07 4.00
N SER A 77 -24.42 2.74 2.74
CA SER A 77 -25.27 1.91 1.87
C SER A 77 -25.56 0.57 2.54
N THR A 78 -26.78 0.10 2.46
CA THR A 78 -27.17 -1.24 2.93
C THR A 78 -27.11 -2.30 1.85
N GLN A 79 -26.84 -1.92 0.60
CA GLN A 79 -26.87 -2.80 -0.56
C GLN A 79 -25.53 -2.85 -1.30
N ASN A 80 -24.87 -1.70 -1.48
CA ASN A 80 -23.70 -1.59 -2.34
C ASN A 80 -22.40 -1.69 -1.54
N SER A 81 -21.48 -2.53 -1.99
CA SER A 81 -20.08 -2.47 -1.59
C SER A 81 -19.38 -1.29 -2.29
N HIS A 82 -18.29 -0.82 -1.69
CA HIS A 82 -17.39 0.13 -2.32
C HIS A 82 -15.94 -0.33 -2.16
N GLU A 83 -15.09 0.16 -3.05
CA GLU A 83 -13.66 -0.02 -2.97
C GLU A 83 -13.00 1.34 -2.75
N PHE A 84 -11.99 1.39 -1.90
CA PHE A 84 -11.16 2.57 -1.71
C PHE A 84 -9.74 2.20 -2.12
N LEU A 85 -9.35 2.57 -3.34
CA LEU A 85 -8.05 2.27 -3.92
C LEU A 85 -7.29 3.56 -4.18
N ILE A 86 -6.08 3.69 -3.63
CA ILE A 86 -5.18 4.83 -3.86
C ILE A 86 -4.21 4.49 -4.98
N ASP A 87 -4.13 5.34 -6.01
CA ASP A 87 -3.19 5.21 -7.11
C ASP A 87 -2.99 6.55 -7.84
N THR A 88 -2.09 6.57 -8.82
CA THR A 88 -2.01 7.64 -9.82
C THR A 88 -3.25 7.62 -10.72
N ALA A 89 -3.53 8.71 -11.42
CA ALA A 89 -4.66 8.74 -12.37
C ALA A 89 -4.53 7.66 -13.47
N SER A 90 -3.30 7.42 -13.95
CA SER A 90 -3.03 6.36 -14.93
C SER A 90 -3.19 4.96 -14.35
N GLY A 91 -2.79 4.76 -13.08
CA GLY A 91 -2.98 3.50 -12.36
C GLY A 91 -4.46 3.18 -12.16
N GLN A 92 -5.28 4.17 -11.79
CA GLN A 92 -6.75 4.01 -11.68
C GLN A 92 -7.37 3.58 -13.00
N GLN A 93 -6.98 4.21 -14.12
CA GLN A 93 -7.47 3.83 -15.46
C GLN A 93 -7.03 2.42 -15.85
N ALA A 94 -5.79 2.06 -15.59
CA ALA A 94 -5.28 0.72 -15.87
C ALA A 94 -5.98 -0.36 -15.02
N TYR A 95 -6.34 -0.03 -13.78
CA TYR A 95 -7.09 -0.91 -12.91
C TYR A 95 -8.53 -1.10 -13.43
N GLU A 96 -9.23 0.00 -13.78
CA GLU A 96 -10.59 -0.06 -14.35
C GLU A 96 -10.63 -0.89 -15.63
N ALA A 97 -9.67 -0.71 -16.54
CA ALA A 97 -9.61 -1.50 -17.78
C ALA A 97 -9.47 -3.01 -17.52
N ARG A 98 -8.83 -3.42 -16.43
CA ARG A 98 -8.76 -4.83 -16.02
C ARG A 98 -10.10 -5.33 -15.46
N VAL A 99 -10.79 -4.50 -14.66
CA VAL A 99 -12.11 -4.82 -14.11
C VAL A 99 -13.14 -4.97 -15.23
N GLU A 100 -13.11 -4.10 -16.25
CA GLU A 100 -13.99 -4.20 -17.41
C GLU A 100 -13.76 -5.48 -18.24
N GLN A 101 -12.51 -5.93 -18.35
CA GLN A 101 -12.17 -7.18 -19.05
C GLN A 101 -12.55 -8.43 -18.26
N ASP A 102 -12.55 -8.38 -16.96
CA ASP A 102 -12.96 -9.46 -16.07
C ASP A 102 -13.87 -8.90 -14.95
N PRO A 103 -15.20 -8.97 -15.15
CA PRO A 103 -16.16 -8.51 -14.12
C PRO A 103 -16.06 -9.25 -12.77
N GLY A 104 -15.32 -10.36 -12.70
CA GLY A 104 -14.95 -11.02 -11.46
C GLY A 104 -13.72 -10.42 -10.78
N ALA A 105 -13.05 -9.47 -11.41
CA ALA A 105 -11.79 -8.86 -10.98
C ALA A 105 -11.93 -7.91 -9.78
N THR A 106 -13.14 -7.58 -9.33
CA THR A 106 -13.38 -6.94 -8.02
C THR A 106 -12.76 -7.73 -6.87
N LYS A 107 -12.47 -9.02 -7.08
CA LYS A 107 -11.66 -9.84 -6.17
C LYS A 107 -10.16 -9.51 -6.23
N LEU A 108 -9.71 -8.68 -7.18
CA LEU A 108 -8.30 -8.29 -7.31
C LEU A 108 -7.86 -7.41 -6.13
N LEU A 109 -8.74 -6.64 -5.52
CA LEU A 109 -8.43 -5.86 -4.32
C LEU A 109 -7.95 -6.70 -3.14
N ALA A 110 -8.40 -7.94 -3.04
CA ALA A 110 -7.87 -8.88 -2.04
C ALA A 110 -6.36 -9.15 -2.20
N ASN A 111 -5.79 -8.83 -3.37
CA ASN A 111 -4.40 -9.05 -3.72
C ASN A 111 -3.61 -7.74 -3.92
N THR A 112 -4.20 -6.57 -3.67
CA THR A 112 -3.52 -5.27 -3.75
C THR A 112 -3.22 -4.75 -2.35
N THR A 113 -2.10 -4.03 -2.21
CA THR A 113 -1.70 -3.41 -0.94
C THR A 113 -2.22 -1.99 -0.80
N ASN A 114 -2.66 -1.36 -1.92
CA ASN A 114 -3.05 0.05 -2.02
C ASN A 114 -4.57 0.27 -1.96
N GLY A 115 -5.35 -0.74 -1.59
CA GLY A 115 -6.81 -0.62 -1.51
C GLY A 115 -7.46 -1.51 -0.46
N ILE A 116 -8.74 -1.23 -0.21
CA ILE A 116 -9.58 -1.97 0.73
C ILE A 116 -11.05 -1.96 0.27
N THR A 117 -11.73 -3.09 0.43
CA THR A 117 -13.19 -3.19 0.22
C THR A 117 -13.93 -2.74 1.46
N ILE A 118 -15.00 -1.97 1.29
CA ILE A 118 -15.90 -1.49 2.33
C ILE A 118 -17.29 -2.09 2.09
N PRO A 119 -17.65 -3.19 2.76
CA PRO A 119 -18.96 -3.83 2.63
C PRO A 119 -20.11 -2.91 3.03
N PRO A 120 -21.35 -3.22 2.63
CA PRO A 120 -22.55 -2.49 3.03
C PRO A 120 -22.64 -2.30 4.55
N ALA A 121 -23.11 -1.14 4.98
CA ALA A 121 -23.36 -0.77 6.37
C ALA A 121 -22.14 -0.95 7.31
N THR A 122 -20.90 -0.82 6.76
CA THR A 122 -19.67 -0.98 7.55
C THR A 122 -18.80 0.27 7.54
N THR A 123 -17.88 0.28 8.49
CA THR A 123 -16.74 1.22 8.51
C THR A 123 -15.45 0.43 8.52
N ARG A 124 -14.49 0.82 7.69
CA ARG A 124 -13.17 0.21 7.59
C ARG A 124 -12.08 1.23 7.90
N THR A 125 -10.94 0.72 8.32
CA THR A 125 -9.74 1.52 8.56
C THR A 125 -8.67 1.10 7.58
N PHE A 126 -8.02 2.11 6.95
CA PHE A 126 -6.91 1.92 6.02
C PHE A 126 -5.80 2.88 6.41
N ILE A 127 -4.55 2.41 6.51
CA ILE A 127 -3.40 3.24 6.90
C ILE A 127 -2.44 3.28 5.73
N TRP A 128 -2.12 4.50 5.28
CA TRP A 128 -1.29 4.73 4.11
C TRP A 128 -0.15 5.69 4.41
N HIS A 129 1.04 5.36 3.95
CA HIS A 129 2.22 6.21 3.96
C HIS A 129 2.41 6.80 2.57
N PHE A 130 2.30 8.12 2.47
CA PHE A 130 2.41 8.85 1.20
C PHE A 130 3.86 8.99 0.76
N PRO A 131 4.12 9.15 -0.57
CA PRO A 131 5.45 9.42 -1.11
C PRO A 131 6.10 10.66 -0.47
N ASP A 132 7.44 10.70 -0.44
CA ASP A 132 8.22 11.83 0.11
C ASP A 132 8.32 13.04 -0.84
N HIS A 133 7.59 13.04 -1.94
CA HIS A 133 7.55 14.12 -2.93
C HIS A 133 6.14 14.69 -3.11
N THR A 134 6.04 15.89 -3.64
CA THR A 134 4.76 16.52 -3.99
C THR A 134 4.17 15.90 -5.24
N GLY A 135 2.83 15.88 -5.33
CA GLY A 135 2.13 15.31 -6.49
C GLY A 135 0.63 15.24 -6.27
N THR A 136 -0.04 14.60 -7.20
CA THR A 136 -1.48 14.31 -7.11
C THR A 136 -1.72 12.84 -7.33
N LEU A 137 -2.46 12.24 -6.41
CA LEU A 137 -3.00 10.89 -6.50
C LEU A 137 -4.53 10.94 -6.54
N GLN A 138 -5.13 9.79 -6.77
CA GLN A 138 -6.57 9.61 -6.68
C GLN A 138 -6.90 8.51 -5.68
N TYR A 139 -8.10 8.55 -5.14
CA TYR A 139 -8.75 7.40 -4.54
C TYR A 139 -10.08 7.15 -5.25
N ALA A 140 -10.31 5.91 -5.63
CA ALA A 140 -11.45 5.58 -6.48
C ALA A 140 -12.13 4.28 -6.05
N CYS A 141 -13.36 4.10 -6.54
CA CYS A 141 -14.12 2.87 -6.41
C CYS A 141 -14.26 2.22 -7.79
N HIS A 142 -13.92 0.95 -7.88
CA HIS A 142 -13.99 0.16 -9.11
C HIS A 142 -15.05 -0.95 -9.05
N GLU A 143 -15.98 -0.88 -8.08
CA GLU A 143 -17.20 -1.67 -8.17
C GLU A 143 -17.92 -1.34 -9.50
N PRO A 144 -18.60 -2.29 -10.14
CA PRO A 144 -19.15 -2.12 -11.47
C PRO A 144 -19.92 -0.80 -11.63
N LEU A 145 -19.53 -0.01 -12.64
CA LEU A 145 -20.09 1.31 -13.01
C LEU A 145 -19.73 2.47 -12.05
N HIS A 146 -19.14 2.24 -10.88
CA HIS A 146 -18.87 3.31 -9.91
C HIS A 146 -17.78 4.28 -10.39
N PHE A 147 -16.71 3.74 -10.98
CA PHE A 147 -15.64 4.56 -11.56
C PHE A 147 -16.16 5.40 -12.73
N ALA A 148 -16.91 4.78 -13.65
CA ALA A 148 -17.55 5.48 -14.77
C ALA A 148 -18.55 6.56 -14.32
N ALA A 149 -19.25 6.35 -13.20
CA ALA A 149 -20.10 7.37 -12.57
C ALA A 149 -19.29 8.51 -11.90
N GLY A 150 -17.96 8.41 -11.89
CA GLY A 150 -17.05 9.40 -11.30
C GLY A 150 -16.95 9.29 -9.79
N MET A 151 -16.98 8.06 -9.23
CA MET A 151 -16.66 7.83 -7.81
C MET A 151 -15.14 7.91 -7.59
N ILE A 152 -14.60 9.10 -7.81
CA ILE A 152 -13.19 9.45 -7.77
C ILE A 152 -13.01 10.64 -6.82
N GLY A 153 -11.98 10.61 -5.99
CA GLY A 153 -11.52 11.71 -5.18
C GLY A 153 -10.04 11.98 -5.42
N GLU A 154 -9.57 13.17 -5.09
CA GLU A 154 -8.19 13.61 -5.30
C GLU A 154 -7.42 13.68 -3.97
N ILE A 155 -6.15 13.35 -4.02
CA ILE A 155 -5.17 13.52 -2.95
C ILE A 155 -4.08 14.45 -3.47
N HIS A 156 -3.96 15.62 -2.86
CA HIS A 156 -2.90 16.57 -3.18
C HIS A 156 -1.78 16.46 -2.13
N ILE A 157 -0.61 15.99 -2.57
CA ILE A 157 0.58 15.92 -1.72
C ILE A 157 1.31 17.25 -1.85
N THR A 158 1.25 18.09 -0.82
CA THR A 158 1.79 19.45 -0.87
C THR A 158 2.66 19.76 0.33
N SER A 159 3.73 20.54 0.13
CA SER A 159 4.60 21.02 1.20
C SER A 159 3.98 22.18 2.00
N ALA A 160 2.87 22.76 1.53
CA ALA A 160 2.22 23.87 2.21
C ALA A 160 1.59 23.41 3.52
N ALA A 161 1.81 24.19 4.59
CA ALA A 161 1.09 24.01 5.83
C ALA A 161 -0.37 24.45 5.61
N HIS A 162 -1.32 23.54 5.81
CA HIS A 162 -2.72 23.95 5.93
C HIS A 162 -2.86 24.78 7.22
N LYS A 163 -3.27 26.04 7.05
CA LYS A 163 -3.71 26.89 8.15
C LYS A 163 -5.06 26.42 8.66
#